data_e8e0509e17525c9cdd1b09ee5bec6c2b
#
_entry.id   e8e0509e17525c9cdd1b09ee5bec6c2b
#
_cell.length_a   1.000
_cell.length_b   1.000
_cell.length_c   1.000
_cell.angle_alpha   90.00
_cell.angle_beta   90.00
_cell.angle_gamma   90.00
#
_symmetry.space_group_name_H-M   'P 1'
#
loop_
_entity.id
_entity.type
_entity.pdbx_description
1 polymer ?
#
loop_
_entity_poly.entity_id
_entity_poly.type
_entity_poly.pdbx_seq_one_letter_code
_entity_poly.pdbx_strand_id
1 'polypeptide(L)'
;MKKICLLALSALCLTASAQDPYLNNTIINTSDVFGTSRFVGMGGAMGALGADLSVISSNPAGLGMISKNEMSLTAGASWLGNNSAKGMAAGTFGQFNQIGAVASFKGSGKLRNINLSFNYQKKADYNNSFFGETYTAASWADQLYGLAGEAYDNRGLLYGRPETYYNTLYNLAETSGLFDDVIVKDPSDPNSTLSVSRGSLNAYEFNLSMNLENRYFIGMTVGVDNVDIRRGTDYWEQRTDEFGQIQDFGYVNEQIITGNGFNLKFGAIVRPFESSPFRLGFTVETPTWYNLKYIDDQSLTTKYYWDDKAGKAFYDPAPGQYYTHYVYDLSDSYINYLEYRITTPWKVRAQMGSTVSTNFAWGLEYEYANYPGASTRYPSSYGGTTVDQDFKEITNMMFKPQHTLRAGMEFKPVSALAVRAGYNYITSTTTPDSYWDPYFSDNALAYPTGLDYMNLSDTHIATFGLGYRYKWFYADLAYKYRYQKGEYYAFDSFYSNVEKSPIPVDLSRHSITATLGVRF
;
A
#
# COMPACT_ATOMS: atom_id res chain seq x y z
N MET A 1 -48.45 -13.90 -12.35
CA MET A 1 -47.72 -12.61 -12.31
C MET A 1 -46.99 -12.34 -10.99
N LYS A 2 -47.45 -12.77 -9.81
CA LYS A 2 -46.71 -12.55 -8.53
C LYS A 2 -45.43 -13.39 -8.33
N LYS A 3 -45.27 -14.52 -9.02
CA LYS A 3 -44.08 -15.39 -8.93
C LYS A 3 -42.94 -14.97 -9.85
N ILE A 4 -43.22 -14.21 -10.91
CA ILE A 4 -42.21 -13.68 -11.84
C ILE A 4 -41.49 -12.44 -11.24
N CYS A 5 -42.23 -11.64 -10.45
CA CYS A 5 -41.60 -10.50 -9.74
C CYS A 5 -40.65 -10.92 -8.59
N LEU A 6 -40.86 -12.11 -7.98
CA LEU A 6 -39.94 -12.58 -6.94
C LEU A 6 -38.61 -13.13 -7.51
N LEU A 7 -38.63 -13.69 -8.71
CA LEU A 7 -37.43 -14.17 -9.41
C LEU A 7 -36.62 -13.00 -10.00
N ALA A 8 -37.25 -11.92 -10.43
CA ALA A 8 -36.58 -10.71 -10.88
C ALA A 8 -35.97 -9.88 -9.73
N LEU A 9 -36.49 -10.00 -8.50
CA LEU A 9 -35.94 -9.34 -7.32
C LEU A 9 -34.73 -10.10 -6.71
N SER A 10 -34.63 -11.40 -6.93
CA SER A 10 -33.49 -12.20 -6.44
C SER A 10 -32.23 -12.08 -7.31
N ALA A 11 -32.40 -11.64 -8.57
CA ALA A 11 -31.26 -11.40 -9.49
C ALA A 11 -30.55 -10.04 -9.29
N LEU A 12 -31.08 -9.15 -8.44
CA LEU A 12 -30.53 -7.83 -8.16
C LEU A 12 -29.70 -7.76 -6.84
N CYS A 13 -29.44 -8.89 -6.19
CA CYS A 13 -28.80 -8.93 -4.87
C CYS A 13 -27.34 -9.38 -4.89
N LEU A 14 -26.68 -9.44 -6.06
CA LEU A 14 -25.31 -9.93 -6.18
C LEU A 14 -24.35 -8.83 -6.63
N THR A 15 -24.21 -7.77 -5.84
CA THR A 15 -23.08 -6.85 -5.96
C THR A 15 -22.18 -7.00 -4.73
N ALA A 16 -21.57 -8.16 -4.57
CA ALA A 16 -20.42 -8.29 -3.71
C ALA A 16 -19.19 -8.33 -4.62
N SER A 17 -18.39 -7.29 -4.59
CA SER A 17 -17.19 -7.15 -5.38
C SER A 17 -16.00 -7.49 -4.51
N ALA A 18 -15.25 -8.52 -4.83
CA ALA A 18 -13.97 -8.75 -4.18
C ALA A 18 -12.93 -7.81 -4.78
N GLN A 19 -12.23 -7.08 -3.93
CA GLN A 19 -11.07 -6.30 -4.31
C GLN A 19 -9.79 -7.07 -4.00
N ASP A 20 -8.72 -6.72 -4.73
CA ASP A 20 -7.37 -7.19 -4.46
C ASP A 20 -6.98 -6.93 -2.98
N PRO A 21 -6.83 -7.97 -2.15
CA PRO A 21 -6.48 -7.82 -0.75
C PRO A 21 -5.07 -7.26 -0.56
N TYR A 22 -4.15 -7.47 -1.52
CA TYR A 22 -2.79 -6.91 -1.47
C TYR A 22 -2.79 -5.40 -1.70
N LEU A 23 -3.63 -4.91 -2.62
CA LEU A 23 -3.79 -3.48 -2.84
C LEU A 23 -4.40 -2.80 -1.61
N ASN A 24 -5.41 -3.41 -1.01
CA ASN A 24 -6.01 -2.93 0.23
C ASN A 24 -5.00 -2.95 1.38
N ASN A 25 -4.17 -4.00 1.52
CA ASN A 25 -3.11 -4.05 2.52
C ASN A 25 -2.08 -2.92 2.32
N THR A 26 -1.78 -2.55 1.07
CA THR A 26 -0.91 -1.40 0.76
C THR A 26 -1.49 -0.09 1.30
N ILE A 27 -2.80 0.12 1.21
CA ILE A 27 -3.49 1.31 1.74
C ILE A 27 -3.43 1.36 3.26
N ILE A 28 -3.70 0.24 3.93
CA ILE A 28 -3.82 0.18 5.38
C ILE A 28 -2.46 0.13 6.09
N ASN A 29 -1.38 -0.26 5.39
CA ASN A 29 -0.03 -0.33 5.96
C ASN A 29 0.65 1.04 5.96
N THR A 30 0.56 1.74 7.08
CA THR A 30 1.09 3.10 7.27
C THR A 30 2.27 3.16 8.24
N SER A 31 3.09 2.12 8.32
CA SER A 31 4.16 2.01 9.33
C SER A 31 5.46 2.76 8.99
N ASP A 32 5.55 3.44 7.84
CA ASP A 32 6.70 4.28 7.47
C ASP A 32 6.80 5.55 8.34
N VAL A 33 7.94 6.25 8.28
CA VAL A 33 8.23 7.43 9.10
C VAL A 33 8.24 8.69 8.24
N PHE A 34 7.30 9.57 8.52
CA PHE A 34 7.18 10.89 7.92
C PHE A 34 6.95 11.96 9.01
N GLY A 35 7.13 13.23 8.66
CA GLY A 35 6.92 14.35 9.56
C GLY A 35 8.08 15.32 9.56
N THR A 36 8.32 16.00 10.69
CA THR A 36 9.47 16.90 10.86
C THR A 36 10.79 16.15 10.69
N SER A 37 11.82 16.84 10.21
CA SER A 37 13.15 16.23 10.04
C SER A 37 13.74 15.77 11.38
N ARG A 38 13.36 16.41 12.50
CA ARG A 38 13.73 15.91 13.83
C ARG A 38 13.10 14.57 14.13
N PHE A 39 11.81 14.41 13.88
CA PHE A 39 11.07 13.17 14.09
C PHE A 39 11.61 12.05 13.17
N VAL A 40 11.82 12.37 11.89
CA VAL A 40 12.39 11.42 10.91
C VAL A 40 13.81 11.02 11.31
N GLY A 41 14.69 11.97 11.69
CA GLY A 41 16.07 11.69 12.11
C GLY A 41 16.18 10.81 13.35
N MET A 42 15.13 10.79 14.20
CA MET A 42 15.00 9.91 15.37
C MET A 42 14.31 8.58 15.04
N GLY A 43 14.12 8.24 13.76
CA GLY A 43 13.38 7.04 13.34
C GLY A 43 11.92 7.03 13.80
N GLY A 44 11.33 8.16 14.16
CA GLY A 44 9.99 8.24 14.73
C GLY A 44 9.87 7.82 16.20
N ALA A 45 10.95 7.38 16.86
CA ALA A 45 10.96 6.89 18.25
C ALA A 45 10.85 8.03 19.27
N MET A 46 9.88 8.89 19.13
CA MET A 46 9.69 10.08 19.96
C MET A 46 8.42 10.07 20.79
N GLY A 47 7.64 8.98 20.78
CA GLY A 47 6.33 8.91 21.43
C GLY A 47 6.37 9.18 22.95
N ALA A 48 7.42 8.75 23.66
CA ALA A 48 7.63 9.07 25.08
C ALA A 48 8.46 10.35 25.30
N LEU A 49 9.26 10.78 24.31
CA LEU A 49 10.08 11.99 24.41
C LEU A 49 9.26 13.26 24.22
N GLY A 50 8.30 13.23 23.29
CA GLY A 50 7.43 14.37 23.01
C GLY A 50 8.15 15.59 22.42
N ALA A 51 7.51 16.75 22.56
CA ALA A 51 8.03 18.08 22.18
C ALA A 51 8.45 18.20 20.71
N ASP A 52 7.64 17.63 19.80
CA ASP A 52 7.74 17.76 18.36
C ASP A 52 6.33 17.68 17.75
N LEU A 53 6.03 18.46 16.72
CA LEU A 53 4.69 18.50 16.11
C LEU A 53 4.29 17.15 15.49
N SER A 54 5.25 16.39 14.94
CA SER A 54 4.97 15.10 14.32
C SER A 54 4.72 13.95 15.31
N VAL A 55 4.96 14.18 16.61
CA VAL A 55 4.62 13.19 17.66
C VAL A 55 3.10 12.97 17.74
N ILE A 56 2.29 13.88 17.25
CA ILE A 56 0.82 13.74 17.12
C ILE A 56 0.42 12.41 16.46
N SER A 57 1.24 11.90 15.54
CA SER A 57 1.00 10.65 14.83
C SER A 57 1.34 9.40 15.66
N SER A 58 2.31 9.48 16.59
CA SER A 58 2.75 8.36 17.43
C SER A 58 2.14 8.38 18.83
N ASN A 59 2.19 9.54 19.52
CA ASN A 59 1.57 9.72 20.84
C ASN A 59 1.03 11.13 21.03
N PRO A 60 -0.30 11.32 21.00
CA PRO A 60 -0.95 12.62 21.18
C PRO A 60 -0.52 13.37 22.43
N ALA A 61 -0.22 12.68 23.53
CA ALA A 61 0.20 13.28 24.80
C ALA A 61 1.55 13.99 24.73
N GLY A 62 2.40 13.63 23.74
CA GLY A 62 3.72 14.22 23.56
C GLY A 62 3.70 15.71 23.23
N LEU A 63 2.60 16.21 22.65
CA LEU A 63 2.40 17.65 22.43
C LEU A 63 2.18 18.42 23.72
N GLY A 64 1.69 17.80 24.80
CA GLY A 64 1.58 18.39 26.13
C GLY A 64 2.91 18.84 26.73
N MET A 65 4.04 18.42 26.18
CA MET A 65 5.39 18.85 26.58
C MET A 65 5.83 20.16 25.93
N ILE A 66 5.10 20.66 24.94
CA ILE A 66 5.37 21.94 24.30
C ILE A 66 4.83 23.04 25.20
N SER A 67 5.69 23.98 25.59
CA SER A 67 5.37 25.06 26.53
C SER A 67 5.33 26.46 25.91
N LYS A 68 5.53 26.53 24.60
CA LYS A 68 5.49 27.76 23.79
C LYS A 68 4.72 27.48 22.52
N ASN A 69 4.19 28.54 21.92
CA ASN A 69 3.63 28.41 20.58
C ASN A 69 4.73 27.99 19.59
N GLU A 70 4.38 27.12 18.68
CA GLU A 70 5.31 26.59 17.69
C GLU A 70 4.62 26.40 16.34
N MET A 71 5.34 26.69 15.27
CA MET A 71 4.94 26.38 13.89
C MET A 71 6.11 25.76 13.17
N SER A 72 5.85 24.79 12.29
CA SER A 72 6.86 24.19 11.44
C SER A 72 6.34 23.78 10.08
N LEU A 73 7.26 23.73 9.13
CA LEU A 73 7.04 23.30 7.76
C LEU A 73 8.16 22.35 7.36
N THR A 74 7.81 21.22 6.74
CA THR A 74 8.77 20.23 6.25
C THR A 74 8.49 19.87 4.79
N ALA A 75 9.50 19.99 3.96
CA ALA A 75 9.51 19.54 2.59
C ALA A 75 10.77 18.71 2.31
N GLY A 76 10.81 18.02 1.17
CA GLY A 76 11.94 17.19 0.82
C GLY A 76 11.84 16.57 -0.56
N ALA A 77 12.68 15.58 -0.79
CA ALA A 77 12.67 14.78 -2.00
C ALA A 77 12.98 13.32 -1.68
N SER A 78 12.48 12.42 -2.49
CA SER A 78 12.81 11.00 -2.45
C SER A 78 13.14 10.46 -3.84
N TRP A 79 13.95 9.42 -3.88
CA TRP A 79 14.27 8.68 -5.10
C TRP A 79 14.39 7.19 -4.77
N LEU A 80 14.11 6.35 -5.76
CA LEU A 80 14.26 4.91 -5.66
C LEU A 80 15.75 4.56 -5.69
N GLY A 81 16.17 3.62 -4.85
CA GLY A 81 17.57 3.18 -4.74
C GLY A 81 17.93 2.20 -5.85
N ASN A 82 17.77 0.92 -5.61
CA ASN A 82 17.91 -0.09 -6.62
C ASN A 82 16.58 -0.22 -7.38
N ASN A 83 16.59 0.06 -8.68
CA ASN A 83 15.37 0.14 -9.48
C ASN A 83 15.61 -0.49 -10.85
N SER A 84 15.03 -1.66 -11.07
CA SER A 84 15.05 -2.36 -12.35
C SER A 84 14.32 -1.60 -13.47
N ALA A 85 13.38 -0.72 -13.11
CA ALA A 85 12.67 0.16 -14.06
C ALA A 85 13.45 1.44 -14.42
N LYS A 86 14.76 1.49 -14.17
CA LYS A 86 15.60 2.65 -14.46
C LYS A 86 15.54 3.02 -15.96
N GLY A 87 15.21 4.28 -16.22
CA GLY A 87 15.01 4.78 -17.58
C GLY A 87 13.58 4.63 -18.11
N MET A 88 12.74 3.80 -17.50
CA MET A 88 11.32 3.64 -17.86
C MET A 88 10.42 4.47 -16.93
N ALA A 89 10.54 4.31 -15.60
CA ALA A 89 9.69 4.96 -14.62
C ALA A 89 10.42 5.48 -13.38
N ALA A 90 11.75 5.36 -13.35
CA ALA A 90 12.55 5.87 -12.24
C ALA A 90 12.54 7.41 -12.21
N GLY A 91 12.51 7.99 -11.00
CA GLY A 91 12.52 9.43 -10.86
C GLY A 91 12.81 9.91 -9.44
N THR A 92 13.06 11.21 -9.34
CA THR A 92 13.09 11.93 -8.06
C THR A 92 11.73 12.59 -7.86
N PHE A 93 11.15 12.39 -6.68
CA PHE A 93 9.83 12.91 -6.32
C PHE A 93 9.99 13.99 -5.27
N GLY A 94 9.48 15.18 -5.54
CA GLY A 94 9.31 16.21 -4.53
C GLY A 94 8.30 15.77 -3.47
N GLN A 95 8.55 16.09 -2.20
CA GLN A 95 7.69 15.69 -1.09
C GLN A 95 7.34 16.89 -0.23
N PHE A 96 6.04 17.04 0.03
CA PHE A 96 5.54 17.89 1.09
C PHE A 96 5.17 16.98 2.27
N ASN A 97 5.95 17.06 3.37
CA ASN A 97 5.86 16.06 4.42
C ASN A 97 5.02 16.50 5.61
N GLN A 98 5.07 17.80 5.96
CA GLN A 98 4.37 18.26 7.16
C GLN A 98 4.23 19.78 7.14
N ILE A 99 3.11 20.30 7.64
CA ILE A 99 2.92 21.65 8.14
C ILE A 99 2.05 21.58 9.38
N GLY A 100 2.44 22.28 10.44
CA GLY A 100 1.66 22.25 11.67
C GLY A 100 1.95 23.43 12.58
N ALA A 101 1.03 23.60 13.52
CA ALA A 101 1.10 24.62 14.55
C ALA A 101 0.56 24.09 15.87
N VAL A 102 1.11 24.60 16.97
CA VAL A 102 0.58 24.38 18.32
C VAL A 102 0.46 25.72 19.05
N ALA A 103 -0.69 25.93 19.67
CA ALA A 103 -0.96 27.01 20.61
C ALA A 103 -0.92 26.44 22.02
N SER A 104 -0.04 26.98 22.87
CA SER A 104 0.17 26.54 24.25
C SER A 104 -0.42 27.56 25.22
N PHE A 105 -1.43 27.15 25.98
CA PHE A 105 -2.11 27.96 26.98
C PHE A 105 -1.63 27.57 28.38
N LYS A 106 -1.12 28.52 29.13
CA LYS A 106 -0.68 28.29 30.50
C LYS A 106 -1.87 27.97 31.41
N GLY A 107 -1.74 26.90 32.15
CA GLY A 107 -2.69 26.52 33.20
C GLY A 107 -2.34 27.10 34.58
N SER A 108 -3.04 26.66 35.59
CA SER A 108 -2.82 27.01 37.00
C SER A 108 -2.76 25.78 37.89
N GLY A 109 -2.04 25.88 38.99
CA GLY A 109 -1.91 24.79 39.98
C GLY A 109 -1.24 23.54 39.38
N LYS A 110 -1.92 22.43 39.43
CA LYS A 110 -1.44 21.14 38.89
C LYS A 110 -1.44 21.11 37.36
N LEU A 111 -2.34 21.82 36.72
CA LEU A 111 -2.39 21.95 35.27
C LEU A 111 -1.34 22.96 34.80
N ARG A 112 -0.29 22.52 34.12
CA ARG A 112 0.80 23.36 33.66
C ARG A 112 0.47 24.07 32.36
N ASN A 113 -0.03 23.33 31.39
CA ASN A 113 -0.49 23.86 30.11
C ASN A 113 -1.52 22.95 29.45
N ILE A 114 -2.33 23.57 28.58
CA ILE A 114 -3.21 22.91 27.62
C ILE A 114 -2.73 23.33 26.23
N ASN A 115 -2.58 22.38 25.34
CA ASN A 115 -2.15 22.64 23.98
C ASN A 115 -3.24 22.23 23.00
N LEU A 116 -3.52 23.13 22.05
CA LEU A 116 -4.31 22.86 20.86
C LEU A 116 -3.38 22.87 19.68
N SER A 117 -3.47 21.87 18.81
CA SER A 117 -2.61 21.81 17.64
C SER A 117 -3.34 21.29 16.41
N PHE A 118 -2.86 21.75 15.29
CA PHE A 118 -3.20 21.27 13.95
C PHE A 118 -1.93 20.82 13.26
N ASN A 119 -1.99 19.68 12.57
CA ASN A 119 -0.89 19.15 11.79
C ASN A 119 -1.42 18.49 10.50
N TYR A 120 -0.88 18.87 9.36
CA TYR A 120 -0.93 18.08 8.15
C TYR A 120 0.34 17.28 8.07
N GLN A 121 0.23 15.97 7.83
CA GLN A 121 1.39 15.09 7.73
C GLN A 121 1.16 13.99 6.70
N LYS A 122 2.18 13.73 5.86
CA LYS A 122 2.22 12.52 5.03
C LYS A 122 2.32 11.28 5.93
N LYS A 123 1.55 10.23 5.66
CA LYS A 123 1.59 8.93 6.38
C LYS A 123 2.17 7.82 5.54
N ALA A 124 1.96 7.85 4.21
CA ALA A 124 2.56 6.91 3.28
C ALA A 124 2.91 7.57 1.95
N ASP A 125 3.89 6.99 1.26
CA ASP A 125 4.33 7.38 -0.08
C ASP A 125 4.29 6.16 -0.98
N TYR A 126 3.43 6.19 -1.98
CA TYR A 126 3.19 5.07 -2.90
C TYR A 126 4.01 5.17 -4.19
N ASN A 127 4.82 6.24 -4.35
CA ASN A 127 5.67 6.38 -5.53
C ASN A 127 6.68 5.24 -5.59
N ASN A 128 6.50 4.33 -6.51
CA ASN A 128 7.36 3.16 -6.72
C ASN A 128 7.31 2.72 -8.17
N SER A 129 8.33 2.00 -8.61
CA SER A 129 8.34 1.35 -9.91
C SER A 129 9.30 0.17 -9.92
N PHE A 130 8.94 -0.87 -10.65
CA PHE A 130 9.85 -1.97 -10.94
C PHE A 130 9.58 -2.50 -12.35
N PHE A 131 10.59 -3.13 -12.93
CA PHE A 131 10.52 -3.92 -14.15
C PHE A 131 11.17 -5.26 -13.90
N GLY A 132 10.58 -6.32 -14.41
CA GLY A 132 11.16 -7.65 -14.34
C GLY A 132 10.78 -8.48 -15.54
N GLU A 133 11.64 -9.41 -15.86
CA GLU A 133 11.47 -10.42 -16.88
C GLU A 133 11.57 -11.80 -16.24
N THR A 134 10.75 -12.75 -16.72
CA THR A 134 10.83 -14.15 -16.33
C THR A 134 10.68 -15.05 -17.55
N TYR A 135 11.20 -16.27 -17.41
CA TYR A 135 11.09 -17.35 -18.40
C TYR A 135 10.47 -18.53 -17.66
N THR A 136 9.25 -18.88 -18.03
CA THR A 136 8.47 -19.93 -17.37
C THR A 136 7.51 -20.60 -18.34
N ALA A 137 7.21 -21.85 -18.11
CA ALA A 137 6.17 -22.58 -18.87
C ALA A 137 4.75 -22.16 -18.47
N ALA A 138 4.59 -21.44 -17.35
CA ALA A 138 3.29 -20.91 -16.94
C ALA A 138 2.92 -19.71 -17.78
N SER A 139 1.65 -19.57 -18.13
CA SER A 139 1.08 -18.47 -18.90
C SER A 139 -0.06 -17.80 -18.15
N TRP A 140 -0.12 -16.48 -18.22
CA TRP A 140 -1.25 -15.69 -17.75
C TRP A 140 -2.55 -16.04 -18.48
N ALA A 141 -2.45 -16.36 -19.76
CA ALA A 141 -3.58 -16.82 -20.56
C ALA A 141 -4.09 -18.18 -20.10
N ASP A 142 -3.19 -19.12 -19.73
CA ASP A 142 -3.58 -20.45 -19.23
C ASP A 142 -4.32 -20.35 -17.90
N GLN A 143 -3.94 -19.39 -17.05
CA GLN A 143 -4.69 -19.13 -15.82
C GLN A 143 -6.11 -18.65 -16.14
N LEU A 144 -6.29 -17.72 -17.07
CA LEU A 144 -7.63 -17.29 -17.50
C LEU A 144 -8.43 -18.41 -18.15
N TYR A 145 -7.76 -19.27 -18.93
CA TYR A 145 -8.38 -20.43 -19.55
C TYR A 145 -8.85 -21.44 -18.47
N GLY A 146 -8.04 -21.66 -17.45
CA GLY A 146 -8.41 -22.48 -16.28
C GLY A 146 -9.62 -21.91 -15.52
N LEU A 147 -9.66 -20.56 -15.36
CA LEU A 147 -10.82 -19.86 -14.79
C LEU A 147 -12.11 -20.12 -15.59
N ALA A 148 -12.02 -20.21 -16.90
CA ALA A 148 -13.15 -20.55 -17.78
C ALA A 148 -13.50 -22.05 -17.73
N GLY A 149 -12.48 -22.93 -17.63
CA GLY A 149 -12.64 -24.38 -17.65
C GLY A 149 -13.44 -24.96 -16.50
N GLU A 150 -13.43 -24.34 -15.33
CA GLU A 150 -14.31 -24.70 -14.22
C GLU A 150 -15.79 -24.38 -14.47
N ALA A 151 -16.08 -23.52 -15.45
CA ALA A 151 -17.44 -23.26 -15.89
C ALA A 151 -18.02 -24.36 -16.83
N TYR A 152 -17.19 -25.28 -17.30
CA TYR A 152 -17.58 -26.39 -18.14
C TYR A 152 -17.54 -27.73 -17.38
N ASP A 153 -18.63 -28.51 -17.49
CA ASP A 153 -18.60 -29.88 -16.97
C ASP A 153 -17.71 -30.79 -17.86
N ASN A 154 -17.42 -32.01 -17.38
CA ASN A 154 -16.65 -33.01 -18.12
C ASN A 154 -17.28 -33.41 -19.48
N ARG A 155 -18.36 -32.81 -19.90
CA ARG A 155 -19.07 -32.98 -21.18
C ARG A 155 -19.03 -31.72 -22.06
N GLY A 156 -18.29 -30.67 -21.62
CA GLY A 156 -18.21 -29.40 -22.35
C GLY A 156 -19.51 -28.59 -22.30
N LEU A 157 -20.39 -28.87 -21.35
CA LEU A 157 -21.60 -28.07 -21.14
C LEU A 157 -21.38 -27.04 -20.05
N LEU A 158 -21.67 -25.79 -20.34
CA LEU A 158 -21.69 -24.69 -19.35
C LEU A 158 -22.60 -25.08 -18.19
N TYR A 159 -22.03 -25.30 -17.03
CA TYR A 159 -22.79 -25.54 -15.81
C TYR A 159 -23.40 -24.21 -15.37
N GLY A 160 -24.65 -23.96 -15.75
CA GLY A 160 -25.64 -23.04 -15.20
C GLY A 160 -25.17 -21.81 -14.44
N ARG A 161 -23.97 -21.28 -14.66
CA ARG A 161 -23.56 -20.00 -14.10
C ARG A 161 -24.29 -18.91 -14.88
N PRO A 162 -24.95 -17.96 -14.20
CA PRO A 162 -25.60 -16.85 -14.87
C PRO A 162 -24.59 -16.08 -15.72
N GLU A 163 -25.05 -15.52 -16.84
CA GLU A 163 -24.23 -14.64 -17.72
C GLU A 163 -23.49 -13.51 -16.99
N THR A 164 -23.84 -13.20 -15.75
CA THR A 164 -23.20 -12.25 -14.86
C THR A 164 -21.87 -12.73 -14.25
N TYR A 165 -21.51 -14.02 -14.40
CA TYR A 165 -20.26 -14.60 -13.90
C TYR A 165 -19.13 -14.60 -14.92
N TYR A 166 -19.34 -14.11 -16.12
CA TYR A 166 -18.20 -13.87 -17.01
C TYR A 166 -17.34 -12.77 -16.40
N ASN A 167 -16.23 -13.22 -15.85
CA ASN A 167 -15.19 -12.36 -15.35
C ASN A 167 -14.83 -11.31 -16.42
N THR A 168 -14.74 -10.06 -16.05
CA THR A 168 -14.40 -8.99 -16.99
C THR A 168 -13.08 -9.28 -17.72
N LEU A 169 -12.09 -9.85 -17.02
CA LEU A 169 -10.81 -10.28 -17.62
C LEU A 169 -11.00 -11.42 -18.64
N TYR A 170 -11.88 -12.38 -18.36
CA TYR A 170 -12.16 -13.46 -19.30
C TYR A 170 -12.83 -12.91 -20.57
N ASN A 171 -13.84 -12.07 -20.42
CA ASN A 171 -14.51 -11.44 -21.56
C ASN A 171 -13.53 -10.57 -22.37
N LEU A 172 -12.66 -9.84 -21.69
CA LEU A 172 -11.62 -9.04 -22.33
C LEU A 172 -10.66 -9.93 -23.11
N ALA A 173 -10.25 -11.07 -22.57
CA ALA A 173 -9.40 -12.04 -23.24
C ALA A 173 -10.08 -12.69 -24.47
N GLU A 174 -11.38 -13.04 -24.34
CA GLU A 174 -12.17 -13.59 -25.45
C GLU A 174 -12.34 -12.57 -26.57
N THR A 175 -12.76 -11.34 -26.25
CA THR A 175 -13.00 -10.29 -27.25
C THR A 175 -11.73 -9.75 -27.88
N SER A 176 -10.59 -9.83 -27.19
CA SER A 176 -9.27 -9.48 -27.72
C SER A 176 -8.61 -10.62 -28.52
N GLY A 177 -9.30 -11.74 -28.70
CA GLY A 177 -8.79 -12.90 -29.46
C GLY A 177 -7.67 -13.68 -28.77
N LEU A 178 -7.48 -13.54 -27.47
CA LEU A 178 -6.43 -14.27 -26.74
C LEU A 178 -6.66 -15.79 -26.78
N PHE A 179 -7.92 -16.22 -26.92
CA PHE A 179 -8.35 -17.62 -26.96
C PHE A 179 -8.66 -18.13 -28.38
N ASP A 180 -8.44 -17.33 -29.42
CA ASP A 180 -8.72 -17.72 -30.80
C ASP A 180 -7.85 -18.91 -31.22
N ASP A 181 -6.65 -19.01 -30.63
CA ASP A 181 -5.75 -20.15 -30.84
C ASP A 181 -5.13 -20.61 -29.52
N VAL A 182 -5.04 -21.92 -29.32
CA VAL A 182 -4.46 -22.53 -28.10
C VAL A 182 -2.97 -22.76 -28.33
N ILE A 183 -2.16 -21.80 -27.95
CA ILE A 183 -0.70 -21.88 -28.05
C ILE A 183 -0.14 -22.22 -26.67
N VAL A 184 0.50 -23.39 -26.55
CA VAL A 184 1.21 -23.79 -25.34
C VAL A 184 2.50 -22.96 -25.24
N LYS A 185 2.70 -22.33 -24.08
CA LYS A 185 3.88 -21.49 -23.86
C LYS A 185 5.16 -22.34 -23.82
N ASP A 186 6.15 -21.98 -24.62
CA ASP A 186 7.51 -22.50 -24.49
C ASP A 186 8.20 -21.88 -23.27
N PRO A 187 8.86 -22.67 -22.41
CA PRO A 187 9.60 -22.13 -21.25
C PRO A 187 10.70 -21.14 -21.59
N SER A 188 11.16 -21.10 -22.84
CA SER A 188 12.15 -20.15 -23.32
C SER A 188 11.55 -18.80 -23.76
N ASP A 189 10.23 -18.72 -23.91
CA ASP A 189 9.54 -17.50 -24.30
C ASP A 189 9.45 -16.54 -23.09
N PRO A 190 9.79 -15.26 -23.28
CA PRO A 190 9.81 -14.28 -22.21
C PRO A 190 8.40 -13.82 -21.82
N ASN A 191 8.27 -13.45 -20.56
CA ASN A 191 7.24 -12.56 -20.07
C ASN A 191 7.87 -11.45 -19.23
N SER A 192 7.29 -10.28 -19.32
CA SER A 192 7.80 -9.10 -18.61
C SER A 192 6.68 -8.32 -17.95
N THR A 193 7.03 -7.64 -16.87
CA THR A 193 6.12 -6.75 -16.15
C THR A 193 6.80 -5.44 -15.83
N LEU A 194 6.13 -4.34 -16.17
CA LEU A 194 6.43 -3.01 -15.67
C LEU A 194 5.30 -2.57 -14.73
N SER A 195 5.61 -2.31 -13.47
CA SER A 195 4.63 -1.76 -12.53
C SER A 195 5.09 -0.39 -12.04
N VAL A 196 4.18 0.58 -12.06
CA VAL A 196 4.42 1.96 -11.65
C VAL A 196 3.30 2.40 -10.71
N SER A 197 3.67 2.79 -9.50
CA SER A 197 2.74 3.36 -8.52
C SER A 197 3.06 4.83 -8.26
N ARG A 198 2.03 5.64 -8.03
CA ARG A 198 2.11 7.06 -7.68
C ARG A 198 1.10 7.38 -6.60
N GLY A 199 1.39 8.43 -5.83
CA GLY A 199 0.43 8.95 -4.86
C GLY A 199 0.90 8.92 -3.43
N SER A 200 -0.01 9.23 -2.53
CA SER A 200 0.27 9.34 -1.10
C SER A 200 -0.98 9.18 -0.24
N LEU A 201 -0.75 8.84 1.02
CA LEU A 201 -1.73 8.96 2.09
C LEU A 201 -1.29 10.10 3.00
N ASN A 202 -2.18 11.06 3.21
CA ASN A 202 -1.93 12.25 4.00
C ASN A 202 -2.96 12.34 5.12
N ALA A 203 -2.59 12.91 6.27
CA ALA A 203 -3.47 13.10 7.41
C ALA A 203 -3.57 14.57 7.80
N TYR A 204 -4.79 15.00 8.12
CA TYR A 204 -5.11 16.24 8.80
C TYR A 204 -5.47 15.90 10.24
N GLU A 205 -4.65 16.33 11.20
CA GLU A 205 -4.74 15.92 12.59
C GLU A 205 -4.98 17.13 13.50
N PHE A 206 -6.04 17.04 14.32
CA PHE A 206 -6.37 18.02 15.35
C PHE A 206 -6.14 17.39 16.72
N ASN A 207 -5.36 18.04 17.55
CA ASN A 207 -4.98 17.50 18.86
C ASN A 207 -5.33 18.46 19.98
N LEU A 208 -5.80 17.85 21.07
CA LEU A 208 -5.89 18.46 22.38
C LEU A 208 -4.99 17.66 23.34
N SER A 209 -4.05 18.35 23.98
CA SER A 209 -3.17 17.70 24.96
C SER A 209 -2.96 18.59 26.19
N MET A 210 -2.66 17.95 27.31
CA MET A 210 -2.47 18.62 28.59
C MET A 210 -1.27 18.08 29.36
N ASN A 211 -0.68 18.94 30.14
CA ASN A 211 0.44 18.65 31.04
C ASN A 211 0.00 18.86 32.48
N LEU A 212 0.04 17.80 33.27
CA LEU A 212 -0.26 17.80 34.69
C LEU A 212 1.04 17.61 35.47
N GLU A 213 1.41 18.60 36.28
CA GLU A 213 2.56 18.58 37.20
C GLU A 213 3.92 18.31 36.54
N ASN A 214 4.06 18.44 35.20
CA ASN A 214 5.21 17.99 34.40
C ASN A 214 5.53 16.47 34.60
N ARG A 215 4.56 15.72 35.04
CA ARG A 215 4.67 14.30 35.35
C ARG A 215 3.73 13.43 34.54
N TYR A 216 2.49 13.89 34.33
CA TYR A 216 1.47 13.20 33.55
C TYR A 216 1.09 14.04 32.34
N PHE A 217 1.11 13.42 31.19
CA PHE A 217 0.69 14.05 29.94
C PHE A 217 -0.39 13.18 29.32
N ILE A 218 -1.46 13.80 28.86
CA ILE A 218 -2.61 13.13 28.24
C ILE A 218 -2.93 13.87 26.95
N GLY A 219 -3.31 13.15 25.93
CA GLY A 219 -3.68 13.76 24.65
C GLY A 219 -4.65 12.91 23.85
N MET A 220 -5.42 13.60 23.04
CA MET A 220 -6.35 13.02 22.07
C MET A 220 -6.15 13.69 20.72
N THR A 221 -6.18 12.91 19.65
CA THR A 221 -6.12 13.39 18.27
C THR A 221 -7.32 12.87 17.51
N VAL A 222 -7.92 13.76 16.73
CA VAL A 222 -8.88 13.45 15.67
C VAL A 222 -8.12 13.51 14.35
N GLY A 223 -8.10 12.42 13.59
CA GLY A 223 -7.42 12.30 12.31
C GLY A 223 -8.40 12.14 11.15
N VAL A 224 -8.18 12.91 10.10
CA VAL A 224 -8.83 12.75 8.79
C VAL A 224 -7.76 12.42 7.77
N ASP A 225 -7.82 11.21 7.23
CA ASP A 225 -6.88 10.73 6.24
C ASP A 225 -7.44 10.97 4.84
N ASN A 226 -6.56 11.30 3.89
CA ASN A 226 -6.87 11.41 2.46
C ASN A 226 -5.96 10.46 1.67
N VAL A 227 -6.58 9.59 0.88
CA VAL A 227 -5.92 8.58 0.03
C VAL A 227 -5.99 9.03 -1.42
N ASP A 228 -4.86 9.00 -2.11
CA ASP A 228 -4.76 9.14 -3.57
C ASP A 228 -3.66 8.17 -4.04
N ILE A 229 -4.05 7.12 -4.74
CA ILE A 229 -3.16 6.09 -5.28
C ILE A 229 -3.51 5.88 -6.74
N ARG A 230 -2.47 5.82 -7.58
CA ARG A 230 -2.56 5.40 -8.98
C ARG A 230 -1.51 4.34 -9.20
N ARG A 231 -1.92 3.21 -9.74
CA ARG A 231 -1.04 2.10 -10.09
C ARG A 231 -1.29 1.72 -11.53
N GLY A 232 -0.24 1.66 -12.33
CA GLY A 232 -0.25 1.08 -13.67
C GLY A 232 0.57 -0.20 -13.67
N THR A 233 0.04 -1.26 -14.26
CA THR A 233 0.76 -2.51 -14.55
C THR A 233 0.66 -2.77 -16.04
N ASP A 234 1.80 -3.00 -16.66
CA ASP A 234 1.94 -3.37 -18.06
C ASP A 234 2.63 -4.75 -18.09
N TYR A 235 1.85 -5.76 -18.41
CA TYR A 235 2.30 -7.15 -18.54
C TYR A 235 2.36 -7.53 -20.00
N TRP A 236 3.44 -8.13 -20.42
CA TRP A 236 3.63 -8.63 -21.78
C TRP A 236 4.13 -10.08 -21.75
N GLU A 237 3.59 -10.90 -22.63
CA GLU A 237 3.94 -12.32 -22.76
C GLU A 237 4.01 -12.73 -24.22
N GLN A 238 5.03 -13.54 -24.56
CA GLN A 238 5.16 -14.23 -25.82
C GLN A 238 4.90 -15.71 -25.63
N ARG A 239 4.22 -16.31 -26.61
CA ARG A 239 4.00 -17.76 -26.70
C ARG A 239 4.30 -18.21 -28.12
N THR A 240 5.03 -19.31 -28.27
CA THR A 240 5.42 -19.89 -29.56
C THR A 240 4.95 -21.33 -29.63
N ASP A 241 4.21 -21.70 -30.67
CA ASP A 241 3.78 -23.08 -30.90
C ASP A 241 4.88 -23.94 -31.56
N GLU A 242 4.66 -25.26 -31.59
CA GLU A 242 5.57 -26.22 -32.24
C GLU A 242 5.73 -26.02 -33.77
N PHE A 243 4.86 -25.23 -34.39
CA PHE A 243 4.88 -24.91 -35.80
C PHE A 243 5.57 -23.57 -36.10
N GLY A 244 5.96 -22.80 -35.08
CA GLY A 244 6.59 -21.48 -35.21
C GLY A 244 5.60 -20.34 -35.35
N GLN A 245 4.32 -20.54 -35.01
CA GLN A 245 3.37 -19.46 -34.82
C GLN A 245 3.65 -18.76 -33.49
N ILE A 246 3.70 -17.46 -33.50
CA ILE A 246 3.97 -16.63 -32.32
C ILE A 246 2.70 -15.85 -31.99
N GLN A 247 2.33 -15.90 -30.73
CA GLN A 247 1.32 -15.04 -30.14
C GLN A 247 2.00 -14.13 -29.11
N ASP A 248 1.94 -12.84 -29.36
CA ASP A 248 2.29 -11.82 -28.37
C ASP A 248 1.02 -11.22 -27.82
N PHE A 249 0.94 -11.04 -26.50
CA PHE A 249 -0.13 -10.26 -25.91
C PHE A 249 0.39 -9.34 -24.83
N GLY A 250 -0.27 -8.18 -24.71
CA GLY A 250 -0.01 -7.18 -23.69
C GLY A 250 -1.28 -6.88 -22.92
N TYR A 251 -1.21 -6.98 -21.59
CA TYR A 251 -2.26 -6.59 -20.67
C TYR A 251 -1.85 -5.35 -19.91
N VAL A 252 -2.62 -4.28 -20.02
CA VAL A 252 -2.42 -3.03 -19.29
C VAL A 252 -3.56 -2.83 -18.31
N ASN A 253 -3.22 -2.56 -17.06
CA ASN A 253 -4.17 -2.28 -16.01
C ASN A 253 -3.80 -0.97 -15.29
N GLU A 254 -4.68 0.04 -15.32
CA GLU A 254 -4.54 1.28 -14.58
C GLU A 254 -5.58 1.35 -13.46
N GLN A 255 -5.12 1.40 -12.22
CA GLN A 255 -5.93 1.41 -11.00
C GLN A 255 -5.81 2.76 -10.29
N ILE A 256 -6.95 3.39 -9.98
CA ILE A 256 -7.02 4.65 -9.26
C ILE A 256 -7.86 4.47 -8.01
N ILE A 257 -7.28 4.75 -6.85
CA ILE A 257 -7.98 4.70 -5.56
C ILE A 257 -7.91 6.07 -4.89
N THR A 258 -9.08 6.63 -4.63
CA THR A 258 -9.20 7.92 -3.92
C THR A 258 -10.23 7.82 -2.81
N GLY A 259 -10.03 8.60 -1.75
CA GLY A 259 -11.03 8.69 -0.69
C GLY A 259 -10.52 9.26 0.61
N ASN A 260 -11.36 9.17 1.63
CA ASN A 260 -11.07 9.74 2.93
C ASN A 260 -11.34 8.73 4.04
N GLY A 261 -10.57 8.86 5.14
CA GLY A 261 -10.73 8.06 6.34
C GLY A 261 -10.80 8.93 7.60
N PHE A 262 -11.37 8.37 8.66
CA PHE A 262 -11.47 9.00 9.97
C PHE A 262 -10.94 8.08 11.04
N ASN A 263 -10.16 8.61 11.99
CA ASN A 263 -9.68 7.86 13.16
C ASN A 263 -9.53 8.76 14.39
N LEU A 264 -9.40 8.10 15.55
CA LEU A 264 -9.11 8.73 16.83
C LEU A 264 -7.86 8.10 17.44
N LYS A 265 -7.05 8.92 18.12
CA LYS A 265 -5.89 8.46 18.89
C LYS A 265 -5.96 9.00 20.30
N PHE A 266 -5.64 8.16 21.27
CA PHE A 266 -5.54 8.49 22.68
C PHE A 266 -4.14 8.13 23.16
N GLY A 267 -3.49 9.08 23.83
CA GLY A 267 -2.14 8.90 24.35
C GLY A 267 -1.99 9.35 25.78
N ALA A 268 -1.09 8.68 26.47
CA ALA A 268 -0.65 9.05 27.82
C ALA A 268 0.87 8.91 27.91
N ILE A 269 1.51 9.81 28.68
CA ILE A 269 2.92 9.72 29.05
C ILE A 269 3.03 9.99 30.54
N VAL A 270 3.83 9.17 31.23
CA VAL A 270 4.11 9.32 32.66
C VAL A 270 5.61 9.37 32.92
N ARG A 271 6.02 10.21 33.87
CA ARG A 271 7.34 10.18 34.49
C ARG A 271 7.19 9.44 35.82
N PRO A 272 7.52 8.13 35.89
CA PRO A 272 7.26 7.34 37.09
C PRO A 272 8.08 7.81 38.30
N PHE A 273 9.28 8.35 38.06
CA PHE A 273 10.21 8.80 39.11
C PHE A 273 10.39 10.32 39.02
N GLU A 274 10.19 11.05 40.12
CA GLU A 274 10.34 12.52 40.15
C GLU A 274 11.77 12.98 39.88
N SER A 275 12.76 12.23 40.38
CA SER A 275 14.19 12.52 40.22
C SER A 275 14.76 12.10 38.85
N SER A 276 14.00 11.33 38.04
CA SER A 276 14.47 10.80 36.79
C SER A 276 13.74 11.43 35.60
N PRO A 277 14.42 11.77 34.49
CA PRO A 277 13.78 12.20 33.27
C PRO A 277 13.20 11.04 32.44
N PHE A 278 13.25 9.80 32.94
CA PHE A 278 12.68 8.63 32.29
C PHE A 278 11.16 8.74 32.15
N ARG A 279 10.66 8.32 31.00
CA ARG A 279 9.23 8.41 30.63
C ARG A 279 8.77 7.12 30.02
N LEU A 280 7.53 6.76 30.35
CA LEU A 280 6.77 5.69 29.71
C LEU A 280 5.59 6.30 29.00
N GLY A 281 5.33 5.86 27.77
CA GLY A 281 4.22 6.27 26.95
C GLY A 281 3.36 5.09 26.53
N PHE A 282 2.08 5.35 26.34
CA PHE A 282 1.13 4.39 25.83
C PHE A 282 0.17 5.10 24.87
N THR A 283 -0.16 4.45 23.74
CA THR A 283 -1.08 5.00 22.75
C THR A 283 -1.99 3.92 22.21
N VAL A 284 -3.26 4.27 22.05
CA VAL A 284 -4.25 3.47 21.35
C VAL A 284 -4.78 4.31 20.18
N GLU A 285 -4.77 3.73 19.00
CA GLU A 285 -5.37 4.29 17.79
C GLU A 285 -6.53 3.41 17.36
N THR A 286 -7.72 4.00 17.18
CA THR A 286 -8.89 3.28 16.68
C THR A 286 -8.63 2.80 15.25
N PRO A 287 -9.45 1.89 14.74
CA PRO A 287 -9.52 1.69 13.30
C PRO A 287 -9.71 3.01 12.56
N THR A 288 -9.14 3.09 11.37
CA THR A 288 -9.49 4.14 10.42
C THR A 288 -10.62 3.60 9.54
N TRP A 289 -11.72 4.34 9.50
CA TRP A 289 -12.87 4.02 8.65
C TRP A 289 -12.73 4.80 7.36
N TYR A 290 -12.30 4.11 6.29
CA TYR A 290 -12.15 4.69 4.96
C TYR A 290 -13.44 4.52 4.15
N ASN A 291 -13.80 5.57 3.39
CA ASN A 291 -14.71 5.50 2.25
C ASN A 291 -13.87 5.74 1.00
N LEU A 292 -13.81 4.77 0.11
CA LEU A 292 -12.93 4.76 -1.04
C LEU A 292 -13.72 4.61 -2.34
N LYS A 293 -13.16 5.18 -3.40
CA LYS A 293 -13.58 5.01 -4.78
C LYS A 293 -12.45 4.35 -5.53
N TYR A 294 -12.78 3.34 -6.29
CA TYR A 294 -11.86 2.58 -7.11
C TYR A 294 -12.28 2.68 -8.57
N ILE A 295 -11.33 2.97 -9.42
CA ILE A 295 -11.47 2.93 -10.88
C ILE A 295 -10.39 1.98 -11.37
N ASP A 296 -10.77 1.08 -12.25
CA ASP A 296 -9.91 0.09 -12.86
C ASP A 296 -10.14 0.14 -14.37
N ASP A 297 -9.10 0.55 -15.11
CA ASP A 297 -9.10 0.63 -16.58
C ASP A 297 -8.16 -0.46 -17.09
N GLN A 298 -8.74 -1.40 -17.84
CA GLN A 298 -8.05 -2.59 -18.33
C GLN A 298 -8.11 -2.62 -19.85
N SER A 299 -7.00 -2.98 -20.46
CA SER A 299 -6.94 -3.25 -21.90
C SER A 299 -6.07 -4.45 -22.18
N LEU A 300 -6.45 -5.22 -23.19
CA LEU A 300 -5.73 -6.38 -23.68
C LEU A 300 -5.57 -6.27 -25.19
N THR A 301 -4.35 -6.50 -25.65
CA THR A 301 -4.01 -6.52 -27.07
C THR A 301 -3.33 -7.83 -27.40
N THR A 302 -3.80 -8.56 -28.40
CA THR A 302 -3.24 -9.83 -28.85
C THR A 302 -2.77 -9.71 -30.29
N LYS A 303 -1.59 -10.23 -30.61
CA LYS A 303 -0.99 -10.26 -31.93
C LYS A 303 -0.55 -11.66 -32.29
N TYR A 304 -0.92 -12.13 -33.46
CA TYR A 304 -0.47 -13.38 -34.04
C TYR A 304 0.42 -13.13 -35.23
N TYR A 305 1.56 -13.80 -35.29
CA TYR A 305 2.47 -13.74 -36.46
C TYR A 305 3.32 -15.00 -36.58
N TRP A 306 3.95 -15.18 -37.74
CA TRP A 306 4.84 -16.30 -38.02
C TRP A 306 6.28 -15.82 -38.04
N ASP A 307 7.19 -16.61 -37.45
CA ASP A 307 8.62 -16.38 -37.64
C ASP A 307 9.04 -16.89 -39.05
N ASP A 308 9.36 -15.98 -39.96
CA ASP A 308 9.87 -16.29 -41.30
C ASP A 308 11.14 -17.17 -41.27
N LYS A 309 11.89 -17.14 -40.15
CA LYS A 309 13.10 -17.97 -39.99
C LYS A 309 12.80 -19.45 -39.86
N ALA A 310 11.58 -19.84 -39.45
CA ALA A 310 11.16 -21.22 -39.40
C ALA A 310 10.89 -21.85 -40.75
N GLY A 311 10.85 -21.06 -41.84
CA GLY A 311 10.68 -21.55 -43.22
C GLY A 311 9.33 -22.20 -43.51
N LYS A 312 8.33 -21.97 -42.65
CA LYS A 312 6.98 -22.52 -42.78
C LYS A 312 6.03 -21.44 -43.28
N ALA A 313 5.21 -21.75 -44.27
CA ALA A 313 4.17 -20.86 -44.77
C ALA A 313 2.85 -21.13 -44.05
N PHE A 314 2.19 -20.07 -43.61
CA PHE A 314 0.84 -20.16 -43.07
C PHE A 314 -0.18 -20.50 -44.16
N TYR A 315 -1.06 -21.46 -43.91
CA TYR A 315 -2.15 -21.81 -44.81
C TYR A 315 -3.40 -21.05 -44.42
N ASP A 316 -3.75 -20.03 -45.22
CA ASP A 316 -5.05 -19.37 -45.11
C ASP A 316 -6.16 -20.33 -45.58
N PRO A 317 -7.21 -20.59 -44.79
CA PRO A 317 -8.37 -21.36 -45.24
C PRO A 317 -9.13 -20.76 -46.42
N ALA A 318 -8.86 -19.51 -46.81
CA ALA A 318 -9.29 -18.99 -48.12
C ALA A 318 -8.56 -19.74 -49.25
N PRO A 319 -9.28 -20.36 -50.21
CA PRO A 319 -8.72 -21.38 -51.06
C PRO A 319 -7.49 -20.91 -51.84
N GLY A 320 -6.33 -21.50 -51.52
CA GLY A 320 -5.14 -21.46 -52.33
C GLY A 320 -4.15 -20.31 -52.11
N GLN A 321 -4.24 -19.61 -51.00
CA GLN A 321 -3.26 -18.57 -50.66
C GLN A 321 -2.36 -19.00 -49.49
N TYR A 322 -1.04 -18.89 -49.68
CA TYR A 322 -0.01 -19.08 -48.66
C TYR A 322 0.60 -17.72 -48.35
N TYR A 323 0.60 -17.35 -47.06
CA TYR A 323 1.23 -16.14 -46.59
C TYR A 323 2.53 -16.50 -45.89
N THR A 324 3.58 -15.80 -46.20
CA THR A 324 4.88 -15.91 -45.51
C THR A 324 4.96 -14.98 -44.31
N HIS A 325 4.02 -14.07 -44.19
CA HIS A 325 3.95 -13.12 -43.08
C HIS A 325 2.49 -12.71 -42.85
N TYR A 326 1.93 -13.08 -41.71
CA TYR A 326 0.59 -12.67 -41.29
C TYR A 326 0.68 -12.01 -39.90
N VAL A 327 0.08 -10.84 -39.76
CA VAL A 327 -0.07 -10.13 -38.50
C VAL A 327 -1.55 -9.88 -38.28
N TYR A 328 -2.06 -10.41 -37.20
CA TYR A 328 -3.41 -10.18 -36.73
C TYR A 328 -3.33 -9.48 -35.40
N ASP A 329 -3.95 -8.32 -35.26
CA ASP A 329 -3.87 -7.46 -34.06
C ASP A 329 -5.30 -7.15 -33.61
N LEU A 330 -5.67 -7.62 -32.41
CA LEU A 330 -6.96 -7.34 -31.77
C LEU A 330 -6.73 -6.68 -30.42
N SER A 331 -7.60 -5.76 -30.08
CA SER A 331 -7.57 -5.12 -28.77
C SER A 331 -8.98 -4.82 -28.28
N ASP A 332 -9.16 -4.94 -26.97
CA ASP A 332 -10.38 -4.51 -26.26
C ASP A 332 -10.02 -3.87 -24.94
N SER A 333 -10.95 -3.10 -24.36
CA SER A 333 -10.76 -2.39 -23.11
C SER A 333 -12.03 -2.35 -22.28
N TYR A 334 -11.87 -2.30 -20.96
CA TYR A 334 -12.98 -2.26 -20.01
C TYR A 334 -12.67 -1.37 -18.82
N ILE A 335 -13.64 -0.57 -18.36
CA ILE A 335 -13.50 0.31 -17.19
C ILE A 335 -14.50 -0.10 -16.12
N ASN A 336 -13.98 -0.39 -14.93
CA ASN A 336 -14.76 -0.65 -13.72
C ASN A 336 -14.78 0.54 -12.78
N TYR A 337 -15.89 0.73 -12.09
CA TYR A 337 -16.04 1.72 -11.03
C TYR A 337 -16.67 1.09 -9.79
N LEU A 338 -16.03 1.29 -8.62
CA LEU A 338 -16.50 0.71 -7.37
C LEU A 338 -16.39 1.71 -6.21
N GLU A 339 -17.43 1.81 -5.39
CA GLU A 339 -17.38 2.45 -4.08
C GLU A 339 -17.37 1.39 -2.97
N TYR A 340 -16.46 1.53 -2.00
CA TYR A 340 -16.32 0.57 -0.93
C TYR A 340 -15.77 1.21 0.34
N ARG A 341 -15.82 0.47 1.44
CA ARG A 341 -15.29 0.91 2.74
C ARG A 341 -14.27 -0.08 3.25
N ILE A 342 -13.14 0.43 3.77
CA ILE A 342 -12.17 -0.35 4.52
C ILE A 342 -12.18 0.11 5.97
N THR A 343 -12.15 -0.87 6.89
CA THR A 343 -11.89 -0.63 8.31
C THR A 343 -10.54 -1.24 8.64
N THR A 344 -9.57 -0.40 9.07
CA THR A 344 -8.24 -0.88 9.45
C THR A 344 -8.25 -1.53 10.84
N PRO A 345 -7.20 -2.27 11.24
CA PRO A 345 -7.09 -2.77 12.60
C PRO A 345 -6.84 -1.64 13.62
N TRP A 346 -7.09 -1.94 14.90
CA TRP A 346 -6.59 -1.15 16.02
C TRP A 346 -5.06 -1.17 16.03
N LYS A 347 -4.44 -0.04 16.43
CA LYS A 347 -2.99 0.03 16.68
C LYS A 347 -2.75 0.38 18.13
N VAL A 348 -1.82 -0.36 18.75
CA VAL A 348 -1.42 -0.14 20.14
C VAL A 348 0.08 0.10 20.17
N ARG A 349 0.52 1.12 20.91
CA ARG A 349 1.94 1.47 21.04
C ARG A 349 2.35 1.54 22.49
N ALA A 350 3.49 0.91 22.79
CA ALA A 350 4.20 1.08 24.06
C ALA A 350 5.52 1.82 23.78
N GLN A 351 5.82 2.82 24.58
CA GLN A 351 6.93 3.73 24.34
C GLN A 351 7.72 3.96 25.60
N MET A 352 9.04 4.13 25.47
CA MET A 352 9.90 4.57 26.56
C MET A 352 10.97 5.53 26.04
N GLY A 353 11.45 6.38 26.92
CA GLY A 353 12.50 7.31 26.57
C GLY A 353 13.00 8.11 27.74
N SER A 354 14.18 8.69 27.57
CA SER A 354 14.81 9.53 28.60
C SER A 354 15.70 10.58 27.96
N THR A 355 15.85 11.70 28.71
CA THR A 355 16.88 12.70 28.46
C THR A 355 17.94 12.54 29.54
N VAL A 356 18.99 11.75 29.28
CA VAL A 356 20.02 11.37 30.28
C VAL A 356 20.79 12.58 30.79
N SER A 357 20.95 13.61 29.95
CA SER A 357 21.56 14.89 30.27
C SER A 357 20.95 15.98 29.39
N THR A 358 21.46 17.20 29.49
CA THR A 358 21.10 18.27 28.53
C THR A 358 21.51 17.95 27.09
N ASN A 359 22.41 17.01 26.92
CA ASN A 359 23.10 16.71 25.66
C ASN A 359 22.67 15.41 25.01
N PHE A 360 22.03 14.49 25.73
CA PHE A 360 21.67 13.18 25.18
C PHE A 360 20.23 12.78 25.53
N ALA A 361 19.51 12.33 24.51
CA ALA A 361 18.17 11.75 24.62
C ALA A 361 18.07 10.48 23.79
N TRP A 362 17.24 9.52 24.23
CA TRP A 362 16.94 8.31 23.51
C TRP A 362 15.46 7.94 23.66
N GLY A 363 14.93 7.24 22.65
CA GLY A 363 13.57 6.73 22.65
C GLY A 363 13.49 5.35 22.02
N LEU A 364 12.57 4.55 22.53
CA LEU A 364 12.18 3.24 21.99
C LEU A 364 10.65 3.21 21.86
N GLU A 365 10.16 2.60 20.81
CA GLU A 365 8.73 2.42 20.56
C GLU A 365 8.47 1.05 19.97
N TYR A 366 7.44 0.39 20.49
CA TYR A 366 6.87 -0.83 19.92
C TYR A 366 5.43 -0.58 19.52
N GLU A 367 5.06 -0.95 18.29
CA GLU A 367 3.70 -0.86 17.76
C GLU A 367 3.21 -2.26 17.34
N TYR A 368 1.97 -2.56 17.66
CA TYR A 368 1.26 -3.76 17.24
C TYR A 368 0.01 -3.40 16.47
N ALA A 369 -0.20 -4.06 15.31
CA ALA A 369 -1.40 -3.95 14.50
C ALA A 369 -1.82 -5.33 13.97
N ASN A 370 -3.09 -5.72 14.19
CA ASN A 370 -3.61 -7.03 13.76
C ASN A 370 -4.25 -6.92 12.36
N TYR A 371 -3.45 -6.98 11.30
CA TYR A 371 -3.94 -6.83 9.92
C TYR A 371 -5.00 -7.85 9.49
N PRO A 372 -4.99 -9.13 9.91
CA PRO A 372 -6.12 -10.03 9.71
C PRO A 372 -7.47 -9.50 10.21
N GLY A 373 -7.46 -8.56 11.16
CA GLY A 373 -8.66 -7.89 11.66
C GLY A 373 -9.22 -6.78 10.77
N ALA A 374 -8.61 -6.47 9.64
CA ALA A 374 -9.16 -5.54 8.66
C ALA A 374 -10.43 -6.10 8.02
N SER A 375 -11.32 -5.22 7.57
CA SER A 375 -12.55 -5.63 6.90
C SER A 375 -12.91 -4.69 5.77
N THR A 376 -13.46 -5.25 4.70
CA THR A 376 -14.02 -4.51 3.57
C THR A 376 -15.54 -4.59 3.60
N ARG A 377 -16.21 -3.55 3.16
CA ARG A 377 -17.68 -3.44 3.09
C ARG A 377 -18.10 -2.75 1.81
N TYR A 378 -19.19 -3.22 1.23
CA TYR A 378 -19.79 -2.65 0.03
C TYR A 378 -21.16 -2.04 0.31
N PRO A 379 -21.61 -1.03 -0.45
CA PRO A 379 -22.96 -0.51 -0.38
C PRO A 379 -23.97 -1.65 -0.64
N SER A 380 -25.02 -1.71 0.17
CA SER A 380 -26.12 -2.67 -0.01
C SER A 380 -27.27 -2.02 -0.75
N SER A 381 -27.91 -2.77 -1.67
CA SER A 381 -29.13 -2.33 -2.36
C SER A 381 -30.32 -2.05 -1.43
N TYR A 382 -30.28 -2.61 -0.22
CA TYR A 382 -31.31 -2.37 0.82
C TYR A 382 -30.97 -1.20 1.75
N GLY A 383 -29.93 -0.44 1.44
CA GLY A 383 -29.38 0.62 2.29
C GLY A 383 -28.37 0.10 3.32
N GLY A 384 -27.43 0.95 3.70
CA GLY A 384 -26.30 0.56 4.57
C GLY A 384 -25.16 -0.11 3.83
N THR A 385 -24.41 -0.98 4.51
CA THR A 385 -23.24 -1.69 3.94
C THR A 385 -23.20 -3.15 4.40
N THR A 386 -22.77 -4.03 3.52
CA THR A 386 -22.56 -5.47 3.82
C THR A 386 -21.07 -5.74 3.96
N VAL A 387 -20.68 -6.56 4.95
CA VAL A 387 -19.31 -7.04 5.11
C VAL A 387 -19.02 -8.08 4.04
N ASP A 388 -17.90 -7.96 3.37
CA ASP A 388 -17.38 -8.99 2.51
C ASP A 388 -16.74 -10.09 3.39
N GLN A 389 -17.43 -11.24 3.47
CA GLN A 389 -16.98 -12.38 4.29
C GLN A 389 -15.81 -13.10 3.62
N ASP A 390 -15.84 -13.24 2.31
CA ASP A 390 -14.81 -13.92 1.53
C ASP A 390 -13.50 -13.15 1.61
N PHE A 391 -13.55 -11.83 1.45
CA PHE A 391 -12.39 -10.96 1.68
C PHE A 391 -11.83 -11.12 3.10
N LYS A 392 -12.68 -11.27 4.10
CA LYS A 392 -12.24 -11.47 5.49
C LYS A 392 -11.56 -12.82 5.69
N GLU A 393 -12.03 -13.89 5.05
CA GLU A 393 -11.40 -15.20 5.09
C GLU A 393 -10.06 -15.18 4.38
N ILE A 394 -9.98 -14.60 3.19
CA ILE A 394 -8.73 -14.38 2.44
C ILE A 394 -7.72 -13.58 3.30
N THR A 395 -8.16 -12.48 3.89
CA THR A 395 -7.31 -11.63 4.73
C THR A 395 -6.76 -12.40 5.94
N ASN A 396 -7.55 -13.28 6.55
CA ASN A 396 -7.10 -14.12 7.66
C ASN A 396 -6.07 -15.18 7.24
N MET A 397 -6.14 -15.70 6.01
CA MET A 397 -5.19 -16.69 5.50
C MET A 397 -3.88 -16.04 5.03
N MET A 398 -3.98 -14.90 4.33
CA MET A 398 -2.85 -14.28 3.66
C MET A 398 -2.04 -13.34 4.54
N PHE A 399 -2.66 -12.75 5.57
CA PHE A 399 -2.01 -11.73 6.39
C PHE A 399 -1.79 -12.18 7.81
N LYS A 400 -0.74 -11.62 8.40
CA LYS A 400 -0.35 -11.81 9.81
C LYS A 400 -0.27 -10.47 10.52
N PRO A 401 -0.33 -10.47 11.86
CA PRO A 401 -0.11 -9.25 12.64
C PRO A 401 1.25 -8.63 12.35
N GLN A 402 1.29 -7.30 12.32
CA GLN A 402 2.53 -6.54 12.15
C GLN A 402 3.07 -6.03 13.48
N HIS A 403 4.37 -6.18 13.65
CA HIS A 403 5.14 -5.64 14.75
C HIS A 403 6.10 -4.59 14.22
N THR A 404 6.13 -3.43 14.83
CA THR A 404 7.08 -2.37 14.49
C THR A 404 7.90 -2.00 15.71
N LEU A 405 9.22 -2.07 15.58
CA LEU A 405 10.17 -1.60 16.58
C LEU A 405 10.87 -0.35 16.05
N ARG A 406 10.89 0.73 16.85
CA ARG A 406 11.59 1.98 16.51
C ARG A 406 12.55 2.32 17.63
N ALA A 407 13.78 2.70 17.26
CA ALA A 407 14.81 3.19 18.18
C ALA A 407 15.38 4.49 17.65
N GLY A 408 15.65 5.44 18.54
CA GLY A 408 16.23 6.72 18.13
C GLY A 408 17.03 7.36 19.24
N MET A 409 18.04 8.14 18.83
CA MET A 409 18.88 8.92 19.74
C MET A 409 19.18 10.32 19.19
N GLU A 410 19.29 11.27 20.09
CA GLU A 410 19.67 12.66 19.82
C GLU A 410 20.87 13.01 20.71
N PHE A 411 21.97 13.47 20.10
CA PHE A 411 23.14 14.01 20.80
C PHE A 411 23.35 15.47 20.42
N LYS A 412 23.58 16.31 21.41
CA LYS A 412 23.84 17.74 21.25
C LYS A 412 25.26 18.06 21.71
N PRO A 413 26.24 18.05 20.79
CA PRO A 413 27.61 18.41 21.14
C PRO A 413 27.72 19.83 21.69
N VAL A 414 26.90 20.73 21.19
CA VAL A 414 26.69 22.09 21.71
C VAL A 414 25.20 22.41 21.72
N SER A 415 24.77 23.40 22.52
CA SER A 415 23.35 23.73 22.68
C SER A 415 22.62 24.10 21.39
N ALA A 416 23.34 24.58 20.38
CA ALA A 416 22.80 25.00 19.08
C ALA A 416 22.73 23.85 18.07
N LEU A 417 23.50 22.78 18.21
CA LEU A 417 23.60 21.69 17.25
C LEU A 417 23.07 20.39 17.83
N ALA A 418 22.38 19.60 17.01
CA ALA A 418 21.93 18.26 17.34
C ALA A 418 22.27 17.29 16.21
N VAL A 419 22.75 16.11 16.58
CA VAL A 419 22.96 14.97 15.68
C VAL A 419 22.02 13.87 16.12
N ARG A 420 21.36 13.20 15.17
CA ARG A 420 20.35 12.18 15.44
C ARG A 420 20.61 10.95 14.61
N ALA A 421 20.26 9.82 15.15
CA ALA A 421 20.22 8.56 14.44
C ALA A 421 18.99 7.76 14.87
N GLY A 422 18.42 7.00 13.96
CA GLY A 422 17.28 6.14 14.24
C GLY A 422 17.29 4.90 13.37
N TYR A 423 16.60 3.87 13.85
CA TYR A 423 16.40 2.61 13.13
C TYR A 423 15.03 2.04 13.43
N ASN A 424 14.37 1.50 12.39
CA ASN A 424 13.10 0.81 12.51
C ASN A 424 13.17 -0.55 11.85
N TYR A 425 12.57 -1.51 12.53
CA TYR A 425 12.30 -2.84 12.04
C TYR A 425 10.79 -3.06 12.01
N ILE A 426 10.25 -3.37 10.84
CA ILE A 426 8.82 -3.54 10.61
C ILE A 426 8.63 -4.93 10.00
N THR A 427 7.92 -5.83 10.70
CA THR A 427 7.67 -7.17 10.18
C THR A 427 6.72 -7.13 8.99
N SER A 428 6.90 -8.05 8.06
CA SER A 428 5.98 -8.26 6.95
C SER A 428 4.56 -8.52 7.45
N THR A 429 3.58 -8.04 6.71
CA THR A 429 2.16 -8.35 6.92
C THR A 429 1.71 -9.59 6.17
N THR A 430 2.43 -10.04 5.12
CA THR A 430 2.11 -11.23 4.33
C THR A 430 2.72 -12.48 4.95
N THR A 431 2.02 -13.61 4.87
CA THR A 431 2.60 -14.92 5.20
C THR A 431 3.54 -15.35 4.07
N PRO A 432 4.54 -16.23 4.31
CA PRO A 432 5.46 -16.67 3.26
C PRO A 432 4.77 -17.39 2.09
N ASP A 433 3.67 -18.09 2.37
CA ASP A 433 2.92 -18.88 1.39
C ASP A 433 1.67 -18.16 0.89
N SER A 434 1.62 -16.83 1.04
CA SER A 434 0.51 -16.02 0.55
C SER A 434 0.43 -16.08 -0.98
N TYR A 435 -0.76 -16.32 -1.49
CA TYR A 435 -1.06 -16.27 -2.92
C TYR A 435 -2.41 -15.61 -3.14
N TRP A 436 -2.61 -15.04 -4.31
CA TRP A 436 -3.90 -14.53 -4.74
C TRP A 436 -4.62 -15.59 -5.55
N ASP A 437 -5.72 -16.10 -5.01
CA ASP A 437 -6.59 -17.03 -5.71
C ASP A 437 -7.90 -16.32 -6.07
N PRO A 438 -8.08 -15.94 -7.34
CA PRO A 438 -9.32 -15.31 -7.78
C PRO A 438 -10.55 -16.25 -7.71
N TYR A 439 -10.36 -17.56 -7.50
CA TYR A 439 -11.44 -18.53 -7.34
C TYR A 439 -11.95 -18.66 -5.91
N PHE A 440 -11.23 -18.12 -4.94
CA PHE A 440 -11.58 -18.27 -3.53
C PHE A 440 -12.97 -17.70 -3.20
N SER A 441 -13.46 -16.79 -4.03
CA SER A 441 -14.76 -16.17 -3.86
C SER A 441 -15.54 -16.13 -5.17
N ASP A 442 -16.76 -16.65 -5.17
CA ASP A 442 -17.69 -16.50 -6.30
C ASP A 442 -17.91 -15.02 -6.68
N ASN A 443 -17.68 -14.12 -5.72
CA ASN A 443 -17.79 -12.67 -5.90
C ASN A 443 -16.49 -12.03 -6.40
N ALA A 444 -15.33 -12.63 -6.13
CA ALA A 444 -14.03 -12.17 -6.65
C ALA A 444 -13.99 -12.21 -8.18
N LEU A 445 -14.69 -13.14 -8.78
CA LEU A 445 -14.79 -13.31 -10.23
C LEU A 445 -15.65 -12.23 -10.91
N ALA A 446 -16.51 -11.54 -10.17
CA ALA A 446 -17.39 -10.52 -10.75
C ALA A 446 -16.64 -9.22 -11.12
N TYR A 447 -15.55 -8.91 -10.41
CA TYR A 447 -14.73 -7.70 -10.65
C TYR A 447 -13.25 -7.99 -10.34
N PRO A 448 -12.57 -8.84 -11.12
CA PRO A 448 -11.16 -9.07 -10.90
C PRO A 448 -10.38 -7.80 -11.23
N THR A 449 -9.56 -7.41 -10.29
CA THR A 449 -8.76 -6.21 -10.34
C THR A 449 -7.35 -6.46 -10.89
N GLY A 450 -7.13 -7.61 -11.48
CA GLY A 450 -5.86 -8.15 -11.94
C GLY A 450 -5.55 -9.48 -11.28
N LEU A 451 -4.60 -10.21 -11.82
CA LEU A 451 -4.13 -11.50 -11.30
C LEU A 451 -2.82 -11.36 -10.53
N ASP A 452 -2.22 -10.18 -10.56
CA ASP A 452 -0.91 -9.93 -9.98
C ASP A 452 -0.96 -9.65 -8.47
N TYR A 453 0.07 -10.11 -7.77
CA TYR A 453 0.24 -9.84 -6.35
C TYR A 453 1.72 -9.77 -5.95
N MET A 454 2.00 -9.25 -4.76
CA MET A 454 3.36 -9.07 -4.27
C MET A 454 3.50 -9.49 -2.80
N ASN A 455 4.39 -10.44 -2.54
CA ASN A 455 4.76 -10.85 -1.19
C ASN A 455 5.97 -10.03 -0.72
N LEU A 456 5.74 -9.13 0.23
CA LEU A 456 6.77 -8.26 0.76
C LEU A 456 7.38 -8.83 2.05
N SER A 457 8.70 -8.81 2.14
CA SER A 457 9.45 -9.18 3.34
C SER A 457 9.45 -8.05 4.39
N ASP A 458 10.20 -8.23 5.47
CA ASP A 458 10.35 -7.24 6.52
C ASP A 458 10.98 -5.95 5.98
N THR A 459 10.58 -4.82 6.56
CA THR A 459 11.10 -3.50 6.18
C THR A 459 12.12 -3.01 7.21
N HIS A 460 13.22 -2.49 6.71
CA HIS A 460 14.27 -1.84 7.49
C HIS A 460 14.37 -0.37 7.13
N ILE A 461 14.38 0.52 8.12
CA ILE A 461 14.53 1.96 7.90
C ILE A 461 15.69 2.46 8.77
N ALA A 462 16.71 3.03 8.14
CA ALA A 462 17.79 3.72 8.82
C ALA A 462 17.67 5.23 8.59
N THR A 463 17.87 6.01 9.65
CA THR A 463 17.74 7.46 9.57
C THR A 463 18.91 8.17 10.24
N PHE A 464 19.23 9.34 9.69
CA PHE A 464 20.22 10.25 10.23
C PHE A 464 19.68 11.68 10.18
N GLY A 465 19.97 12.50 11.19
CA GLY A 465 19.47 13.87 11.27
C GLY A 465 20.48 14.86 11.82
N LEU A 466 20.42 16.08 11.31
CA LEU A 466 21.15 17.24 11.82
C LEU A 466 20.16 18.32 12.19
N GLY A 467 20.40 19.03 13.29
CA GLY A 467 19.55 20.12 13.74
C GLY A 467 20.35 21.33 14.18
N TYR A 468 19.83 22.51 13.84
CA TYR A 468 20.37 23.77 14.28
C TYR A 468 19.29 24.61 14.94
N ARG A 469 19.56 25.18 16.10
CA ARG A 469 18.64 26.05 16.84
C ARG A 469 19.32 27.37 17.20
N TYR A 470 18.62 28.44 16.87
CA TYR A 470 19.06 29.78 17.22
C TYR A 470 17.88 30.63 17.73
N LYS A 471 17.89 30.99 19.02
CA LYS A 471 16.84 31.77 19.67
C LYS A 471 15.43 31.13 19.44
N TRP A 472 14.60 31.80 18.67
CA TRP A 472 13.22 31.42 18.34
C TRP A 472 13.10 30.57 17.07
N PHE A 473 14.16 30.44 16.30
CA PHE A 473 14.20 29.71 15.03
C PHE A 473 14.95 28.38 15.17
N TYR A 474 14.50 27.37 14.42
CA TYR A 474 15.26 26.13 14.23
C TYR A 474 15.16 25.63 12.79
N ALA A 475 16.18 24.93 12.36
CA ALA A 475 16.25 24.24 11.09
C ALA A 475 16.79 22.81 11.31
N ASP A 476 16.11 21.83 10.76
CA ASP A 476 16.50 20.43 10.86
C ASP A 476 16.59 19.83 9.45
N LEU A 477 17.56 18.93 9.25
CA LEU A 477 17.73 18.13 8.05
C LEU A 477 17.72 16.66 8.45
N ALA A 478 17.06 15.80 7.67
CA ALA A 478 17.11 14.36 7.87
C ALA A 478 17.30 13.61 6.55
N TYR A 479 18.01 12.51 6.63
CA TYR A 479 18.12 11.50 5.61
C TYR A 479 17.47 10.23 6.11
N LYS A 480 16.68 9.56 5.25
CA LYS A 480 16.02 8.27 5.50
C LYS A 480 16.35 7.32 4.36
N TYR A 481 16.79 6.13 4.71
CA TYR A 481 16.92 4.99 3.80
C TYR A 481 15.93 3.91 4.22
N ARG A 482 15.01 3.54 3.34
CA ARG A 482 14.06 2.44 3.50
C ARG A 482 14.47 1.31 2.58
N TYR A 483 14.50 0.10 3.11
CA TYR A 483 14.86 -1.11 2.38
C TYR A 483 13.84 -2.21 2.67
N GLN A 484 13.31 -2.83 1.60
CA GLN A 484 12.38 -3.93 1.67
C GLN A 484 12.54 -4.78 0.42
N LYS A 485 12.61 -6.09 0.58
CA LYS A 485 12.57 -7.06 -0.53
C LYS A 485 11.16 -7.58 -0.72
N GLY A 486 10.91 -8.17 -1.88
CA GLY A 486 9.67 -8.86 -2.18
C GLY A 486 9.80 -9.76 -3.38
N GLU A 487 8.75 -10.50 -3.60
CA GLU A 487 8.53 -11.36 -4.75
C GLU A 487 7.23 -10.92 -5.42
N TYR A 488 7.31 -10.55 -6.67
CA TYR A 488 6.16 -10.19 -7.48
C TYR A 488 5.76 -11.37 -8.33
N TYR A 489 4.47 -11.65 -8.35
CA TYR A 489 3.82 -12.66 -9.16
C TYR A 489 2.86 -11.96 -10.11
N ALA A 490 3.06 -12.12 -11.41
CA ALA A 490 2.16 -11.56 -12.42
C ALA A 490 0.80 -12.27 -12.43
N PHE A 491 0.78 -13.53 -12.02
CA PHE A 491 -0.39 -14.39 -11.84
C PHE A 491 -0.03 -15.57 -10.94
N ASP A 492 -1.01 -16.31 -10.46
CA ASP A 492 -0.78 -17.61 -9.81
C ASP A 492 -0.93 -18.75 -10.83
N SER A 493 -0.10 -19.77 -10.72
CA SER A 493 -0.23 -20.97 -11.54
C SER A 493 -1.34 -21.86 -10.96
N PHE A 494 -2.45 -21.96 -11.66
CA PHE A 494 -3.57 -22.83 -11.27
C PHE A 494 -3.23 -24.33 -11.39
N TYR A 495 -2.39 -24.67 -12.35
CA TYR A 495 -1.94 -26.05 -12.55
C TYR A 495 -0.77 -26.34 -11.61
N SER A 496 -1.00 -27.17 -10.59
CA SER A 496 -0.08 -27.51 -9.51
C SER A 496 1.28 -28.12 -9.92
N ASN A 497 1.50 -28.33 -11.21
CA ASN A 497 2.71 -28.93 -11.76
C ASN A 497 3.68 -27.93 -12.41
N VAL A 498 3.32 -26.65 -12.48
CA VAL A 498 4.20 -25.61 -13.05
C VAL A 498 4.79 -24.80 -11.90
N GLU A 499 6.12 -24.75 -11.86
CA GLU A 499 6.84 -24.00 -10.85
C GLU A 499 6.53 -22.49 -10.97
N LYS A 500 6.14 -21.87 -9.85
CA LYS A 500 5.94 -20.43 -9.78
C LYS A 500 7.30 -19.74 -9.98
N SER A 501 7.37 -18.80 -10.89
CA SER A 501 8.59 -18.04 -11.18
C SER A 501 8.40 -16.56 -10.79
N PRO A 502 8.58 -16.23 -9.49
CA PRO A 502 8.42 -14.85 -9.04
C PRO A 502 9.53 -13.95 -9.58
N ILE A 503 9.17 -12.70 -9.84
CA ILE A 503 10.12 -11.63 -10.12
C ILE A 503 10.63 -11.08 -8.79
N PRO A 504 11.94 -11.18 -8.46
CA PRO A 504 12.49 -10.58 -7.25
C PRO A 504 12.44 -9.04 -7.34
N VAL A 505 11.88 -8.41 -6.31
CA VAL A 505 11.70 -6.96 -6.23
C VAL A 505 12.49 -6.39 -5.06
N ASP A 506 13.25 -5.33 -5.32
CA ASP A 506 13.97 -4.54 -4.32
C ASP A 506 13.33 -3.14 -4.24
N LEU A 507 12.63 -2.86 -3.15
CA LEU A 507 11.92 -1.61 -2.91
C LEU A 507 12.74 -0.68 -2.03
N SER A 508 13.98 -0.39 -2.41
CA SER A 508 14.83 0.56 -1.69
C SER A 508 14.48 2.01 -2.06
N ARG A 509 14.47 2.88 -1.05
CA ARG A 509 14.15 4.31 -1.22
C ARG A 509 15.04 5.17 -0.32
N HIS A 510 15.54 6.23 -0.92
CA HIS A 510 16.24 7.31 -0.23
C HIS A 510 15.32 8.54 -0.13
N SER A 511 15.40 9.26 0.99
CA SER A 511 14.65 10.50 1.16
C SER A 511 15.48 11.51 1.94
N ILE A 512 15.41 12.77 1.54
CA ILE A 512 16.00 13.90 2.27
C ILE A 512 14.85 14.84 2.60
N THR A 513 14.78 15.28 3.86
CA THR A 513 13.77 16.21 4.35
C THR A 513 14.41 17.38 5.09
N ALA A 514 13.87 18.57 4.91
CA ALA A 514 14.28 19.78 5.60
C ALA A 514 13.07 20.40 6.30
N THR A 515 13.24 20.73 7.58
CA THR A 515 12.23 21.40 8.41
C THR A 515 12.71 22.79 8.81
N LEU A 516 11.85 23.76 8.68
CA LEU A 516 12.01 25.10 9.26
C LEU A 516 10.91 25.31 10.30
N GLY A 517 11.25 25.85 11.45
CA GLY A 517 10.27 26.12 12.50
C GLY A 517 10.62 27.30 13.39
N VAL A 518 9.58 27.82 14.04
CA VAL A 518 9.64 28.97 14.95
C VAL A 518 8.93 28.64 16.25
N ARG A 519 9.48 29.14 17.37
CA ARG A 519 8.92 29.04 18.74
C ARG A 519 8.86 30.42 19.37
N PHE A 520 7.69 30.83 19.86
CA PHE A 520 7.44 32.17 20.39
C PHE A 520 6.49 32.19 21.57
#